data_c8c9307879781f5276a87010aac4adaa
#
_entry.id   c8c9307879781f5276a87010aac4adaa
#
_cell.length_a   1.000
_cell.length_b   1.000
_cell.length_c   1.000
_cell.angle_alpha   90.00
_cell.angle_beta   90.00
_cell.angle_gamma   90.00
#
_symmetry.space_group_name_H-M   'P 1'
#
loop_
_entity.id
_entity.type
_entity.pdbx_description
1 polymer ?
#
loop_
_entity_poly.entity_id
_entity_poly.type
_entity_poly.pdbx_seq_one_letter_code
_entity_poly.pdbx_strand_id
1 'polypeptide(L)'
;MSRRACGSRPAVRFTAALALSSVLVLGGCDSLDTLLSVDAPSRVVATDLGKPSAAGLLVRSVANELRCAVVYYAAASALTGMEWADAANNSISNIWDSRNHDTSGYGAQYASSDCGSSWGPAVYKPLSRARWIADYTLDNLTEWDGADVPEKAAFTAEVSMYAGFAYTLFGEAMCSVAFDGGPEQTRADSWNLAVQRFDAAISGGSGDIQNAARIGKGRALLNLGKKSEAASAVAGVPAGFKYELQFSDADNVTKNKMWQFNHDNNTVTIAEERKNQTFGGVPDPRIAVTNSGVSHPTTGTVVWTADKFPSVSSPMELASWEEGQLIMAEAEHAAGNLAGAVAIINTLHTNAGLPAFASTDAQEVMDQIIY
;
A
#
# COMPACT_ATOMS: atom_id res chain seq x y z
N MET A 1 38.25 -75.93 -18.41
CA MET A 1 39.07 -76.13 -19.62
C MET A 1 38.91 -74.85 -20.42
N SER A 2 39.80 -74.14 -20.75
CA SER A 2 41.14 -74.08 -21.23
C SER A 2 41.68 -72.64 -21.10
N ARG A 3 42.84 -72.57 -20.58
CA ARG A 3 43.80 -71.46 -20.52
C ARG A 3 44.17 -70.89 -21.89
N ARG A 4 44.56 -69.59 -21.90
CA ARG A 4 45.82 -69.01 -22.44
C ARG A 4 45.71 -67.51 -22.31
N ALA A 5 46.48 -66.83 -21.53
CA ALA A 5 47.89 -66.55 -21.48
C ALA A 5 48.32 -65.37 -22.42
N CYS A 6 48.68 -64.27 -21.76
CA CYS A 6 49.92 -63.46 -21.93
C CYS A 6 50.07 -62.57 -23.16
N GLY A 7 50.33 -61.27 -22.87
CA GLY A 7 50.88 -60.30 -23.81
C GLY A 7 51.10 -58.94 -23.16
N SER A 8 52.22 -58.79 -22.43
CA SER A 8 52.75 -57.54 -21.91
C SER A 8 53.26 -56.63 -23.04
N ARG A 9 52.96 -55.31 -23.03
CA ARG A 9 53.80 -54.23 -23.59
C ARG A 9 53.24 -52.86 -23.17
N PRO A 10 53.98 -51.73 -23.24
CA PRO A 10 54.54 -51.07 -22.06
C PRO A 10 53.86 -49.69 -21.77
N ALA A 11 53.81 -49.39 -20.50
CA ALA A 11 53.43 -48.10 -19.96
C ALA A 11 54.57 -47.08 -20.19
N VAL A 12 54.47 -46.15 -21.14
CA VAL A 12 55.33 -44.94 -21.18
C VAL A 12 54.74 -43.76 -22.00
N ARG A 13 53.54 -43.76 -22.45
CA ARG A 13 53.04 -42.60 -23.26
C ARG A 13 51.76 -41.90 -22.75
N PHE A 14 51.37 -42.08 -21.48
CA PHE A 14 50.12 -41.50 -20.94
C PHE A 14 50.33 -40.34 -19.96
N THR A 15 51.55 -40.05 -19.55
CA THR A 15 51.83 -39.00 -18.54
C THR A 15 51.98 -37.58 -19.10
N ALA A 16 52.21 -37.42 -20.40
CA ALA A 16 52.36 -36.09 -21.01
C ALA A 16 51.00 -35.45 -21.45
N ALA A 17 49.98 -36.25 -21.66
CA ALA A 17 48.65 -35.74 -22.08
C ALA A 17 47.77 -35.29 -20.90
N LEU A 18 48.02 -35.84 -19.69
CA LEU A 18 47.27 -35.42 -18.49
C LEU A 18 47.74 -34.09 -17.91
N ALA A 19 48.99 -33.70 -18.12
CA ALA A 19 49.53 -32.43 -17.63
C ALA A 19 49.13 -31.21 -18.48
N LEU A 20 48.79 -31.40 -19.76
CA LEU A 20 48.30 -30.31 -20.62
C LEU A 20 46.79 -30.06 -20.45
N SER A 21 46.00 -31.04 -20.02
CA SER A 21 44.56 -30.88 -19.77
C SER A 21 44.25 -30.22 -18.41
N SER A 22 45.17 -30.29 -17.44
CA SER A 22 44.99 -29.67 -16.12
C SER A 22 45.26 -28.16 -16.11
N VAL A 23 46.02 -27.62 -17.06
CA VAL A 23 46.31 -26.17 -17.16
C VAL A 23 45.17 -25.41 -17.87
N LEU A 24 44.37 -26.08 -18.69
CA LEU A 24 43.23 -25.47 -19.40
C LEU A 24 41.96 -25.34 -18.52
N VAL A 25 41.89 -26.06 -17.39
CA VAL A 25 40.73 -26.01 -16.49
C VAL A 25 40.83 -24.92 -15.42
N LEU A 26 42.06 -24.43 -15.13
CA LEU A 26 42.27 -23.39 -14.10
C LEU A 26 42.20 -21.95 -14.65
N GLY A 27 42.14 -21.75 -15.94
CA GLY A 27 41.99 -20.41 -16.55
C GLY A 27 40.54 -20.07 -17.00
N GLY A 28 39.58 -20.99 -16.80
CA GLY A 28 38.22 -20.84 -17.33
C GLY A 28 37.19 -20.25 -16.39
N CYS A 29 37.49 -20.13 -15.09
CA CYS A 29 36.47 -19.66 -14.13
C CYS A 29 36.23 -18.16 -14.21
N ASP A 30 37.29 -17.36 -14.40
CA ASP A 30 37.15 -15.89 -14.49
C ASP A 30 36.51 -15.42 -15.81
N SER A 31 36.66 -16.17 -16.91
CA SER A 31 36.03 -15.80 -18.19
C SER A 31 34.56 -16.21 -18.30
N LEU A 32 34.11 -17.19 -17.50
CA LEU A 32 32.71 -17.58 -17.43
C LEU A 32 31.87 -16.59 -16.59
N ASP A 33 32.45 -16.05 -15.52
CA ASP A 33 31.79 -15.01 -14.72
C ASP A 33 31.56 -13.71 -15.51
N THR A 34 32.52 -13.35 -16.38
CA THR A 34 32.40 -12.17 -17.25
C THR A 34 31.40 -12.40 -18.40
N LEU A 35 31.26 -13.64 -18.88
CA LEU A 35 30.27 -14.02 -19.91
C LEU A 35 28.86 -14.17 -19.35
N LEU A 36 28.72 -14.40 -18.04
CA LEU A 36 27.43 -14.53 -17.33
C LEU A 36 27.00 -13.22 -16.67
N SER A 37 27.86 -12.20 -16.62
CA SER A 37 27.51 -10.85 -16.20
C SER A 37 26.71 -10.17 -17.32
N VAL A 38 25.39 -10.33 -17.28
CA VAL A 38 24.49 -9.58 -18.13
C VAL A 38 24.30 -8.20 -17.51
N ASP A 39 24.88 -7.18 -18.11
CA ASP A 39 24.47 -5.80 -17.84
C ASP A 39 23.00 -5.67 -18.20
N ALA A 40 22.15 -5.63 -17.19
CA ALA A 40 20.72 -5.35 -17.36
C ALA A 40 20.50 -3.84 -17.11
N PRO A 41 20.63 -2.97 -18.14
CA PRO A 41 20.59 -1.52 -17.94
C PRO A 41 19.24 -1.01 -17.39
N SER A 42 18.23 -1.86 -17.39
CA SER A 42 16.92 -1.58 -16.80
C SER A 42 16.75 -2.08 -15.36
N ARG A 43 17.78 -2.69 -14.76
CA ARG A 43 17.72 -3.22 -13.38
C ARG A 43 18.93 -2.75 -12.59
N VAL A 44 18.67 -2.29 -11.38
CA VAL A 44 19.72 -1.97 -10.40
C VAL A 44 20.12 -3.26 -9.70
N VAL A 45 21.41 -3.57 -9.66
CA VAL A 45 21.91 -4.74 -8.93
C VAL A 45 21.89 -4.48 -7.42
N ALA A 46 21.66 -5.52 -6.63
CA ALA A 46 21.49 -5.39 -5.17
C ALA A 46 22.65 -4.68 -4.47
N THR A 47 23.89 -4.89 -4.96
CA THR A 47 25.10 -4.23 -4.44
C THR A 47 25.11 -2.71 -4.66
N ASP A 48 24.39 -2.20 -5.63
CA ASP A 48 24.31 -0.77 -5.91
C ASP A 48 23.17 -0.09 -5.10
N LEU A 49 22.17 -0.85 -4.68
CA LEU A 49 21.12 -0.34 -3.79
C LEU A 49 21.64 0.03 -2.39
N GLY A 50 22.70 -0.61 -1.93
CA GLY A 50 23.35 -0.28 -0.65
C GLY A 50 24.28 0.93 -0.69
N LYS A 51 24.36 1.68 -1.80
CA LYS A 51 25.25 2.85 -1.95
C LYS A 51 24.48 4.15 -1.75
N PRO A 52 25.08 5.22 -1.17
CA PRO A 52 24.47 6.54 -1.01
C PRO A 52 23.87 7.11 -2.31
N SER A 53 24.48 6.83 -3.47
CA SER A 53 24.00 7.26 -4.78
C SER A 53 22.63 6.67 -5.16
N ALA A 54 22.17 5.61 -4.50
CA ALA A 54 20.85 5.00 -4.70
C ALA A 54 19.75 5.66 -3.82
N ALA A 55 20.09 6.58 -2.91
CA ALA A 55 19.14 7.14 -1.96
C ALA A 55 17.84 7.65 -2.61
N GLY A 56 17.94 8.51 -3.62
CA GLY A 56 16.76 9.03 -4.32
C GLY A 56 15.96 7.96 -5.09
N LEU A 57 16.60 6.86 -5.53
CA LEU A 57 15.91 5.72 -6.14
C LEU A 57 15.14 4.93 -5.09
N LEU A 58 15.73 4.68 -3.93
CA LEU A 58 15.08 3.97 -2.83
C LEU A 58 13.86 4.75 -2.32
N VAL A 59 13.97 6.07 -2.11
CA VAL A 59 12.83 6.92 -1.70
C VAL A 59 11.67 6.81 -2.70
N ARG A 60 11.95 6.92 -4.00
CA ARG A 60 10.92 6.74 -5.04
C ARG A 60 10.34 5.32 -5.03
N SER A 61 11.14 4.31 -4.72
CA SER A 61 10.66 2.92 -4.60
C SER A 61 9.69 2.77 -3.43
N VAL A 62 9.99 3.39 -2.29
CA VAL A 62 9.07 3.42 -1.12
C VAL A 62 7.73 4.05 -1.49
N ALA A 63 7.75 5.23 -2.14
CA ALA A 63 6.54 5.89 -2.58
C ALA A 63 5.71 5.02 -3.54
N ASN A 64 6.37 4.33 -4.47
CA ASN A 64 5.71 3.46 -5.45
C ASN A 64 5.09 2.21 -4.82
N GLU A 65 5.80 1.55 -3.91
CA GLU A 65 5.28 0.36 -3.22
C GLU A 65 4.14 0.74 -2.28
N LEU A 66 4.22 1.87 -1.57
CA LEU A 66 3.10 2.35 -0.76
C LEU A 66 1.88 2.70 -1.61
N ARG A 67 2.06 3.42 -2.72
CA ARG A 67 0.97 3.74 -3.65
C ARG A 67 0.22 2.48 -4.08
N CYS A 68 0.95 1.44 -4.47
CA CYS A 68 0.36 0.16 -4.79
C CYS A 68 -0.39 -0.45 -3.60
N ALA A 69 0.25 -0.52 -2.42
CA ALA A 69 -0.37 -1.10 -1.24
C ALA A 69 -1.68 -0.39 -0.87
N VAL A 70 -1.69 0.95 -0.90
CA VAL A 70 -2.86 1.76 -0.56
C VAL A 70 -4.03 1.54 -1.52
N VAL A 71 -3.77 1.54 -2.84
CA VAL A 71 -4.87 1.38 -3.81
C VAL A 71 -5.47 -0.03 -3.78
N TYR A 72 -4.67 -1.06 -3.51
CA TYR A 72 -5.18 -2.42 -3.34
C TYR A 72 -5.90 -2.61 -2.01
N TYR A 73 -5.39 -2.00 -0.93
CA TYR A 73 -6.07 -1.97 0.36
C TYR A 73 -7.45 -1.30 0.24
N ALA A 74 -7.53 -0.15 -0.44
CA ALA A 74 -8.79 0.55 -0.66
C ALA A 74 -9.79 -0.28 -1.46
N ALA A 75 -9.34 -0.98 -2.51
CA ALA A 75 -10.21 -1.85 -3.30
C ALA A 75 -10.72 -3.06 -2.50
N ALA A 76 -9.86 -3.67 -1.68
CA ALA A 76 -10.24 -4.76 -0.78
C ALA A 76 -11.23 -4.28 0.29
N SER A 77 -10.98 -3.10 0.88
CA SER A 77 -11.84 -2.46 1.86
C SER A 77 -13.21 -2.12 1.28
N ALA A 78 -13.27 -1.58 0.06
CA ALA A 78 -14.52 -1.25 -0.62
C ALA A 78 -15.40 -2.48 -0.85
N LEU A 79 -14.81 -3.62 -1.24
CA LEU A 79 -15.53 -4.89 -1.38
C LEU A 79 -16.00 -5.42 -0.02
N THR A 80 -15.11 -5.49 0.96
CA THR A 80 -15.44 -6.00 2.30
C THR A 80 -16.44 -5.11 3.03
N GLY A 81 -16.38 -3.80 2.82
CA GLY A 81 -17.26 -2.78 3.41
C GLY A 81 -18.59 -2.58 2.69
N MET A 82 -18.87 -3.36 1.62
CA MET A 82 -20.09 -3.20 0.80
C MET A 82 -20.23 -1.80 0.19
N GLU A 83 -19.12 -1.17 -0.18
CA GLU A 83 -19.13 -0.03 -1.11
C GLU A 83 -19.16 -0.53 -2.55
N TRP A 84 -18.44 -1.62 -2.79
CA TRP A 84 -18.40 -2.38 -4.02
C TRP A 84 -18.97 -3.77 -3.83
N ALA A 85 -19.44 -4.37 -4.93
CA ALA A 85 -19.80 -5.77 -5.05
C ALA A 85 -19.05 -6.41 -6.22
N ASP A 86 -18.81 -7.72 -6.16
CA ASP A 86 -18.23 -8.48 -7.27
C ASP A 86 -19.21 -8.55 -8.45
N ALA A 87 -18.80 -8.04 -9.60
CA ALA A 87 -19.59 -8.07 -10.82
C ALA A 87 -19.24 -9.24 -11.74
N ALA A 88 -18.04 -9.78 -11.62
CA ALA A 88 -17.47 -10.74 -12.55
C ALA A 88 -17.58 -12.21 -12.11
N ASN A 89 -17.95 -12.44 -10.84
CA ASN A 89 -17.86 -13.75 -10.20
C ASN A 89 -16.43 -14.32 -10.32
N ASN A 90 -15.43 -13.43 -10.26
CA ASN A 90 -14.04 -13.87 -10.27
C ASN A 90 -13.58 -14.23 -8.85
N SER A 91 -12.72 -15.24 -8.79
CA SER A 91 -12.30 -15.81 -7.51
C SER A 91 -11.66 -14.83 -6.54
N ILE A 92 -11.00 -13.76 -7.02
CA ILE A 92 -10.30 -12.80 -6.15
C ILE A 92 -11.29 -11.77 -5.61
N SER A 93 -12.06 -11.09 -6.47
CA SER A 93 -13.05 -10.10 -6.03
C SER A 93 -14.12 -10.74 -5.15
N ASN A 94 -14.57 -11.95 -5.50
CA ASN A 94 -15.57 -12.69 -4.75
C ASN A 94 -15.13 -13.05 -3.33
N ILE A 95 -13.85 -13.37 -3.11
CA ILE A 95 -13.30 -13.65 -1.76
C ILE A 95 -13.45 -12.41 -0.85
N TRP A 96 -13.13 -11.23 -1.36
CA TRP A 96 -13.26 -9.98 -0.60
C TRP A 96 -14.74 -9.60 -0.38
N ASP A 97 -15.57 -9.70 -1.39
CA ASP A 97 -17.00 -9.41 -1.33
C ASP A 97 -17.75 -10.36 -0.38
N SER A 98 -17.49 -11.67 -0.51
CA SER A 98 -18.08 -12.70 0.37
C SER A 98 -17.42 -12.79 1.76
N ARG A 99 -16.31 -12.06 2.00
CA ARG A 99 -15.50 -12.14 3.23
C ARG A 99 -14.98 -13.54 3.53
N ASN A 100 -14.76 -14.34 2.50
CA ASN A 100 -14.32 -15.74 2.62
C ASN A 100 -12.79 -15.84 2.42
N HIS A 101 -12.03 -15.42 3.42
CA HIS A 101 -10.57 -15.46 3.43
C HIS A 101 -10.10 -16.74 4.09
N ASP A 102 -9.96 -17.80 3.31
CA ASP A 102 -9.30 -19.02 3.77
C ASP A 102 -7.80 -19.04 3.41
N THR A 103 -7.06 -20.00 3.92
CA THR A 103 -5.61 -20.13 3.70
C THR A 103 -5.27 -21.03 2.52
N SER A 104 -6.25 -21.51 1.78
CA SER A 104 -6.08 -22.47 0.68
C SER A 104 -6.66 -21.94 -0.62
N GLY A 105 -6.15 -22.46 -1.75
CA GLY A 105 -6.68 -22.14 -3.07
C GLY A 105 -6.70 -20.63 -3.36
N TYR A 106 -7.83 -20.15 -3.85
CA TYR A 106 -8.01 -18.73 -4.14
C TYR A 106 -8.15 -17.86 -2.88
N GLY A 107 -8.55 -18.44 -1.74
CA GLY A 107 -8.59 -17.75 -0.45
C GLY A 107 -7.24 -17.18 -0.02
N ALA A 108 -6.12 -17.81 -0.42
CA ALA A 108 -4.78 -17.32 -0.14
C ALA A 108 -4.34 -16.13 -1.00
N GLN A 109 -5.12 -15.70 -1.97
CA GLN A 109 -4.75 -14.58 -2.86
C GLN A 109 -4.54 -13.27 -2.11
N TYR A 110 -5.23 -13.05 -0.98
CA TYR A 110 -4.99 -11.88 -0.13
C TYR A 110 -3.52 -11.75 0.30
N ALA A 111 -2.82 -12.88 0.44
CA ALA A 111 -1.41 -12.92 0.85
C ALA A 111 -0.43 -12.95 -0.32
N SER A 112 -0.79 -13.59 -1.45
CA SER A 112 0.15 -13.96 -2.50
C SER A 112 0.15 -13.06 -3.74
N SER A 113 -0.98 -12.41 -4.05
CA SER A 113 -1.06 -11.50 -5.20
C SER A 113 -0.24 -10.23 -5.00
N ASP A 114 0.20 -9.63 -6.08
CA ASP A 114 1.05 -8.43 -6.09
C ASP A 114 0.45 -7.29 -6.92
N CYS A 115 1.19 -6.17 -6.98
CA CYS A 115 0.78 -4.95 -7.66
C CYS A 115 0.51 -5.08 -9.16
N GLY A 116 0.90 -6.17 -9.78
CA GLY A 116 0.63 -6.45 -11.19
C GLY A 116 -0.76 -7.03 -11.46
N SER A 117 -1.52 -7.46 -10.44
CA SER A 117 -2.84 -8.05 -10.64
C SER A 117 -3.82 -7.06 -11.26
N SER A 118 -4.53 -7.51 -12.28
CA SER A 118 -5.63 -6.78 -12.93
C SER A 118 -7.01 -7.36 -12.59
N TRP A 119 -7.06 -8.43 -11.80
CA TRP A 119 -8.28 -9.20 -11.57
C TRP A 119 -8.94 -8.97 -10.22
N GLY A 120 -8.19 -8.46 -9.25
CA GLY A 120 -8.71 -8.17 -7.93
C GLY A 120 -7.59 -7.79 -6.96
N PRO A 121 -7.96 -7.27 -5.77
CA PRO A 121 -7.01 -6.72 -4.82
C PRO A 121 -6.21 -7.78 -4.07
N ALA A 122 -5.00 -7.38 -3.65
CA ALA A 122 -4.15 -8.08 -2.71
C ALA A 122 -3.75 -7.11 -1.59
N VAL A 123 -3.63 -7.58 -0.36
CA VAL A 123 -3.36 -6.69 0.79
C VAL A 123 -2.02 -7.02 1.45
N TYR A 124 -1.82 -8.25 1.89
CA TYR A 124 -0.66 -8.60 2.72
C TYR A 124 0.69 -8.38 2.03
N LYS A 125 0.87 -8.93 0.82
CA LYS A 125 2.15 -8.85 0.10
C LYS A 125 2.51 -7.42 -0.33
N PRO A 126 1.59 -6.61 -0.91
CA PRO A 126 1.87 -5.21 -1.18
C PRO A 126 2.24 -4.40 0.07
N LEU A 127 1.51 -4.56 1.18
CA LEU A 127 1.84 -3.90 2.44
C LEU A 127 3.20 -4.34 2.99
N SER A 128 3.51 -5.66 2.93
CA SER A 128 4.80 -6.19 3.38
C SER A 128 5.96 -5.61 2.59
N ARG A 129 5.80 -5.45 1.26
CA ARG A 129 6.82 -4.84 0.41
C ARG A 129 6.99 -3.35 0.72
N ALA A 130 5.88 -2.61 0.85
CA ALA A 130 5.90 -1.18 1.17
C ALA A 130 6.59 -0.92 2.52
N ARG A 131 6.24 -1.68 3.55
CA ARG A 131 6.86 -1.59 4.86
C ARG A 131 8.35 -1.95 4.79
N TRP A 132 8.68 -3.11 4.18
CA TRP A 132 10.05 -3.59 4.14
C TRP A 132 10.99 -2.63 3.40
N ILE A 133 10.61 -2.12 2.23
CA ILE A 133 11.46 -1.18 1.49
C ILE A 133 11.61 0.15 2.23
N ALA A 134 10.58 0.58 2.99
CA ALA A 134 10.66 1.78 3.80
C ALA A 134 11.68 1.61 4.95
N ASP A 135 11.58 0.51 5.70
CA ASP A 135 12.53 0.23 6.78
C ASP A 135 13.94 0.04 6.25
N TYR A 136 14.13 -0.74 5.18
CA TYR A 136 15.43 -0.90 4.53
C TYR A 136 16.03 0.45 4.09
N THR A 137 15.22 1.35 3.56
CA THR A 137 15.68 2.68 3.14
C THR A 137 16.06 3.54 4.36
N LEU A 138 15.30 3.49 5.45
CA LEU A 138 15.61 4.20 6.69
C LEU A 138 16.89 3.70 7.33
N ASP A 139 17.14 2.40 7.34
CA ASP A 139 18.35 1.80 7.86
C ASP A 139 19.58 2.30 7.07
N ASN A 140 19.52 2.25 5.74
CA ASN A 140 20.58 2.79 4.89
C ASN A 140 20.78 4.29 5.08
N LEU A 141 19.71 5.09 5.13
CA LEU A 141 19.80 6.52 5.40
C LEU A 141 20.42 6.81 6.77
N THR A 142 20.22 5.94 7.76
CA THR A 142 20.85 6.09 9.08
C THR A 142 22.36 5.87 9.00
N GLU A 143 22.80 4.85 8.26
CA GLU A 143 24.20 4.48 8.13
C GLU A 143 25.02 5.43 7.24
N TRP A 144 24.44 6.00 6.19
CA TRP A 144 25.16 6.85 5.23
C TRP A 144 25.52 8.21 5.84
N ASP A 145 26.66 8.76 5.41
CA ASP A 145 27.06 10.11 5.79
C ASP A 145 26.16 11.16 5.09
N GLY A 146 25.82 12.23 5.79
CA GLY A 146 25.06 13.34 5.23
C GLY A 146 25.81 14.10 4.13
N ALA A 147 27.13 14.00 4.07
CA ALA A 147 27.93 14.55 2.97
C ALA A 147 27.71 13.77 1.67
N ASP A 148 27.45 12.45 1.76
CA ASP A 148 27.16 11.59 0.60
C ASP A 148 25.69 11.64 0.17
N VAL A 149 24.77 12.06 1.06
CA VAL A 149 23.34 12.23 0.80
C VAL A 149 22.90 13.59 1.34
N PRO A 150 23.05 14.68 0.59
CA PRO A 150 22.68 16.03 1.02
C PRO A 150 21.23 16.17 1.46
N GLU A 151 20.30 15.43 0.82
CA GLU A 151 18.88 15.41 1.12
C GLU A 151 18.49 14.42 2.23
N LYS A 152 19.45 13.82 2.95
CA LYS A 152 19.23 12.77 3.95
C LYS A 152 18.08 13.10 4.92
N ALA A 153 18.04 14.31 5.47
CA ALA A 153 17.00 14.71 6.44
C ALA A 153 15.59 14.71 5.80
N ALA A 154 15.47 15.26 4.58
CA ALA A 154 14.20 15.29 3.84
C ALA A 154 13.75 13.89 3.45
N PHE A 155 14.67 13.07 2.94
CA PHE A 155 14.39 11.66 2.59
C PHE A 155 13.98 10.84 3.81
N THR A 156 14.65 11.02 4.95
CA THR A 156 14.28 10.34 6.20
C THR A 156 12.86 10.72 6.64
N ALA A 157 12.49 11.97 6.56
CA ALA A 157 11.15 12.42 6.91
C ALA A 157 10.08 11.85 5.97
N GLU A 158 10.32 11.90 4.66
CA GLU A 158 9.41 11.38 3.63
C GLU A 158 9.21 9.87 3.77
N VAL A 159 10.29 9.10 3.87
CA VAL A 159 10.24 7.64 4.03
C VAL A 159 9.60 7.25 5.36
N SER A 160 9.86 7.99 6.43
CA SER A 160 9.20 7.77 7.73
C SER A 160 7.70 7.98 7.66
N MET A 161 7.22 8.99 6.92
CA MET A 161 5.79 9.20 6.67
C MET A 161 5.19 7.98 5.96
N TYR A 162 5.80 7.51 4.88
CA TYR A 162 5.32 6.34 4.14
C TYR A 162 5.34 5.05 4.98
N ALA A 163 6.40 4.84 5.78
CA ALA A 163 6.48 3.72 6.72
C ALA A 163 5.34 3.78 7.76
N GLY A 164 5.05 4.97 8.28
CA GLY A 164 3.94 5.20 9.20
C GLY A 164 2.60 4.76 8.62
N PHE A 165 2.29 5.13 7.39
CA PHE A 165 1.08 4.67 6.71
C PHE A 165 1.07 3.15 6.48
N ALA A 166 2.18 2.55 6.06
CA ALA A 166 2.26 1.10 5.89
C ALA A 166 1.97 0.35 7.20
N TYR A 167 2.56 0.76 8.32
CA TYR A 167 2.29 0.19 9.63
C TYR A 167 0.84 0.43 10.10
N THR A 168 0.26 1.61 9.83
CA THR A 168 -1.14 1.90 10.15
C THR A 168 -2.07 0.92 9.45
N LEU A 169 -1.89 0.74 8.14
CA LEU A 169 -2.71 -0.16 7.33
C LEU A 169 -2.54 -1.63 7.72
N PHE A 170 -1.36 -2.07 8.19
CA PHE A 170 -1.20 -3.41 8.75
C PHE A 170 -2.06 -3.62 9.99
N GLY A 171 -2.05 -2.69 10.92
CA GLY A 171 -2.88 -2.77 12.13
C GLY A 171 -4.37 -2.72 11.82
N GLU A 172 -4.79 -2.08 10.72
CA GLU A 172 -6.18 -2.04 10.27
C GLU A 172 -6.60 -3.31 9.55
N ALA A 173 -5.72 -3.86 8.69
CA ALA A 173 -6.03 -4.99 7.82
C ALA A 173 -5.91 -6.35 8.52
N MET A 174 -4.99 -6.50 9.48
CA MET A 174 -4.61 -7.80 10.04
C MET A 174 -4.92 -7.88 11.53
N CYS A 175 -5.35 -9.06 12.01
CA CYS A 175 -5.56 -9.30 13.44
C CYS A 175 -4.24 -9.31 14.22
N SER A 176 -3.19 -9.87 13.61
CA SER A 176 -1.81 -9.86 14.08
C SER A 176 -0.85 -9.95 12.90
N VAL A 177 0.41 -9.62 13.13
CA VAL A 177 1.47 -9.63 12.11
C VAL A 177 2.78 -10.17 12.70
N ALA A 178 3.65 -10.70 11.84
CA ALA A 178 5.04 -10.99 12.19
C ALA A 178 5.92 -10.37 11.10
N PHE A 179 6.72 -9.38 11.47
CA PHE A 179 7.61 -8.71 10.54
C PHE A 179 8.97 -9.42 10.49
N ASP A 180 9.49 -9.63 9.27
CA ASP A 180 10.84 -10.16 8.99
C ASP A 180 11.16 -11.51 9.67
N GLY A 181 10.13 -12.37 9.83
CA GLY A 181 10.25 -13.65 10.53
C GLY A 181 10.40 -13.54 12.04
N GLY A 182 10.16 -12.36 12.60
CA GLY A 182 10.16 -12.10 14.03
C GLY A 182 8.92 -12.66 14.76
N PRO A 183 8.76 -12.35 16.06
CA PRO A 183 7.62 -12.79 16.84
C PRO A 183 6.31 -12.14 16.35
N GLU A 184 5.20 -12.79 16.66
CA GLU A 184 3.87 -12.24 16.45
C GLU A 184 3.69 -10.92 17.20
N GLN A 185 3.14 -9.93 16.53
CA GLN A 185 2.82 -8.60 17.04
C GLN A 185 1.33 -8.34 16.90
N THR A 186 0.78 -7.63 17.87
CA THR A 186 -0.61 -7.22 17.87
C THR A 186 -0.86 -6.04 16.93
N ARG A 187 -2.13 -5.75 16.64
CA ARG A 187 -2.52 -4.52 15.92
C ARG A 187 -1.99 -3.26 16.60
N ALA A 188 -2.08 -3.22 17.95
CA ALA A 188 -1.59 -2.10 18.75
C ALA A 188 -0.08 -1.88 18.61
N ASP A 189 0.71 -2.96 18.51
CA ASP A 189 2.14 -2.87 18.27
C ASP A 189 2.43 -2.22 16.91
N SER A 190 1.70 -2.61 15.87
CA SER A 190 1.82 -2.01 14.54
C SER A 190 1.47 -0.51 14.55
N TRP A 191 0.38 -0.11 15.22
CA TRP A 191 0.02 1.30 15.34
C TRP A 191 1.00 2.10 16.19
N ASN A 192 1.61 1.52 17.23
CA ASN A 192 2.67 2.18 18.00
C ASN A 192 3.93 2.40 17.14
N LEU A 193 4.31 1.44 16.28
CA LEU A 193 5.38 1.64 15.29
C LEU A 193 5.02 2.76 14.30
N ALA A 194 3.77 2.80 13.83
CA ALA A 194 3.29 3.88 12.97
C ALA A 194 3.45 5.26 13.63
N VAL A 195 3.03 5.40 14.89
CA VAL A 195 3.18 6.66 15.64
C VAL A 195 4.65 7.09 15.72
N GLN A 196 5.57 6.18 15.99
CA GLN A 196 7.02 6.47 16.03
C GLN A 196 7.53 6.97 14.67
N ARG A 197 7.11 6.33 13.58
CA ARG A 197 7.48 6.75 12.22
C ARG A 197 6.91 8.12 11.87
N PHE A 198 5.66 8.40 12.21
CA PHE A 198 5.07 9.72 12.01
C PHE A 198 5.73 10.80 12.87
N ASP A 199 6.14 10.49 14.11
CA ASP A 199 6.89 11.44 14.95
C ASP A 199 8.23 11.83 14.31
N ALA A 200 8.95 10.89 13.74
CA ALA A 200 10.17 11.15 12.99
C ALA A 200 9.90 12.03 11.76
N ALA A 201 8.82 11.73 11.01
CA ALA A 201 8.41 12.50 9.84
C ALA A 201 8.00 13.95 10.21
N ILE A 202 7.27 14.13 11.32
CA ILE A 202 6.86 15.46 11.80
C ILE A 202 8.06 16.28 12.25
N SER A 203 9.01 15.66 12.95
CA SER A 203 10.19 16.34 13.50
C SER A 203 11.19 16.75 12.41
N GLY A 204 11.40 15.91 11.40
CA GLY A 204 12.38 16.12 10.32
C GLY A 204 11.81 16.72 9.05
N GLY A 205 10.49 16.71 8.88
CA GLY A 205 9.81 17.15 7.67
C GLY A 205 9.25 18.58 7.76
N SER A 206 8.77 19.05 6.63
CA SER A 206 8.09 20.33 6.49
C SER A 206 6.98 20.23 5.43
N GLY A 207 6.11 21.24 5.39
CA GLY A 207 5.06 21.32 4.36
C GLY A 207 4.17 20.10 4.33
N ASP A 208 4.00 19.53 3.16
CA ASP A 208 3.05 18.44 2.91
C ASP A 208 3.42 17.13 3.61
N ILE A 209 4.72 16.81 3.71
CA ILE A 209 5.18 15.62 4.44
C ILE A 209 4.80 15.70 5.91
N GLN A 210 5.04 16.86 6.54
CA GLN A 210 4.69 17.08 7.95
C GLN A 210 3.18 17.01 8.18
N ASN A 211 2.38 17.61 7.29
CA ASN A 211 0.92 17.63 7.42
C ASN A 211 0.33 16.24 7.19
N ALA A 212 0.79 15.50 6.16
CA ALA A 212 0.38 14.12 5.94
C ALA A 212 0.73 13.20 7.12
N ALA A 213 1.93 13.37 7.70
CA ALA A 213 2.35 12.64 8.89
C ALA A 213 1.49 12.96 10.11
N ARG A 214 1.02 14.21 10.28
CA ARG A 214 0.10 14.59 11.35
C ARG A 214 -1.25 13.89 11.23
N ILE A 215 -1.81 13.81 10.02
CA ILE A 215 -3.06 13.08 9.75
C ILE A 215 -2.85 11.59 10.03
N GLY A 216 -1.81 10.98 9.46
CA GLY A 216 -1.50 9.57 9.69
C GLY A 216 -1.28 9.23 11.18
N LYS A 217 -0.59 10.11 11.93
CA LYS A 217 -0.43 9.98 13.39
C LYS A 217 -1.77 10.03 14.10
N GLY A 218 -2.64 10.98 13.73
CA GLY A 218 -3.99 11.08 14.26
C GLY A 218 -4.79 9.81 14.05
N ARG A 219 -4.76 9.23 12.85
CA ARG A 219 -5.40 7.96 12.52
C ARG A 219 -4.85 6.79 13.34
N ALA A 220 -3.52 6.68 13.48
CA ALA A 220 -2.91 5.63 14.29
C ALA A 220 -3.27 5.76 15.78
N LEU A 221 -3.28 6.99 16.33
CA LEU A 221 -3.69 7.26 17.70
C LEU A 221 -5.18 6.98 17.93
N LEU A 222 -6.03 7.30 16.96
CA LEU A 222 -7.45 6.98 17.00
C LEU A 222 -7.67 5.46 17.09
N ASN A 223 -6.97 4.69 16.26
CA ASN A 223 -6.96 3.23 16.29
C ASN A 223 -6.47 2.66 17.64
N LEU A 224 -5.56 3.35 18.33
CA LEU A 224 -5.12 3.02 19.67
C LEU A 224 -6.12 3.45 20.78
N GLY A 225 -7.25 4.07 20.42
CA GLY A 225 -8.23 4.60 21.37
C GLY A 225 -7.82 5.90 22.06
N LYS A 226 -6.72 6.52 21.64
CA LYS A 226 -6.15 7.74 22.21
C LYS A 226 -6.74 9.01 21.56
N LYS A 227 -8.06 9.17 21.64
CA LYS A 227 -8.81 10.16 20.88
C LYS A 227 -8.34 11.61 21.10
N SER A 228 -8.02 12.02 22.33
CA SER A 228 -7.53 13.37 22.62
C SER A 228 -6.14 13.65 22.04
N GLU A 229 -5.23 12.64 22.08
CA GLU A 229 -3.92 12.74 21.44
C GLU A 229 -4.05 12.80 19.91
N ALA A 230 -5.00 12.03 19.35
CA ALA A 230 -5.32 12.02 17.92
C ALA A 230 -5.76 13.42 17.44
N ALA A 231 -6.73 14.03 18.12
CA ALA A 231 -7.17 15.40 17.83
C ALA A 231 -6.03 16.41 17.91
N SER A 232 -5.17 16.29 18.94
CA SER A 232 -4.01 17.16 19.10
C SER A 232 -3.01 17.03 17.95
N ALA A 233 -2.83 15.81 17.41
CA ALA A 233 -1.91 15.56 16.30
C ALA A 233 -2.36 16.28 15.01
N VAL A 234 -3.66 16.34 14.73
CA VAL A 234 -4.22 16.87 13.48
C VAL A 234 -4.58 18.36 13.54
N ALA A 235 -4.63 18.97 14.73
CA ALA A 235 -5.13 20.33 14.93
C ALA A 235 -4.37 21.42 14.13
N GLY A 236 -3.11 21.17 13.77
CA GLY A 236 -2.28 22.13 13.02
C GLY A 236 -2.29 21.94 11.50
N VAL A 237 -3.12 21.04 10.97
CA VAL A 237 -3.20 20.82 9.52
C VAL A 237 -4.05 21.90 8.86
N PRO A 238 -3.55 22.60 7.83
CA PRO A 238 -4.29 23.70 7.21
C PRO A 238 -5.53 23.22 6.46
N ALA A 239 -6.57 24.05 6.46
CA ALA A 239 -7.81 23.76 5.73
C ALA A 239 -7.55 23.52 4.24
N GLY A 240 -8.23 22.52 3.69
CA GLY A 240 -8.09 22.11 2.30
C GLY A 240 -6.79 21.35 1.97
N PHE A 241 -5.99 21.00 2.98
CA PHE A 241 -4.80 20.18 2.75
C PHE A 241 -5.17 18.79 2.22
N LYS A 242 -4.44 18.34 1.20
CA LYS A 242 -4.51 17.00 0.64
C LYS A 242 -3.13 16.51 0.27
N TYR A 243 -2.82 15.30 0.64
CA TYR A 243 -1.65 14.56 0.16
C TYR A 243 -2.14 13.43 -0.74
N GLU A 244 -1.78 13.50 -2.01
CA GLU A 244 -2.30 12.61 -3.03
C GLU A 244 -1.23 11.70 -3.60
N LEU A 245 -1.55 10.41 -3.71
CA LEU A 245 -0.78 9.42 -4.47
C LEU A 245 -1.10 9.58 -5.95
N GLN A 246 -0.06 9.76 -6.76
CA GLN A 246 -0.20 9.97 -8.21
C GLN A 246 -0.12 8.66 -8.97
N PHE A 247 -0.96 8.48 -9.97
CA PHE A 247 -1.02 7.30 -10.85
C PHE A 247 -0.74 7.67 -12.30
N SER A 248 -0.46 6.68 -13.14
CA SER A 248 -0.20 6.87 -14.57
C SER A 248 -0.61 5.65 -15.39
N ASP A 249 -0.72 5.82 -16.70
CA ASP A 249 -0.99 4.73 -17.65
C ASP A 249 0.30 4.16 -18.28
N ALA A 250 1.46 4.42 -17.67
CA ALA A 250 2.74 3.98 -18.22
C ALA A 250 2.89 2.45 -18.22
N ASP A 251 2.40 1.80 -17.18
CA ASP A 251 2.36 0.33 -17.06
C ASP A 251 1.24 -0.12 -16.11
N ASN A 252 1.02 -1.44 -16.03
CA ASN A 252 -0.06 -1.98 -15.21
C ASN A 252 0.15 -1.78 -13.70
N VAL A 253 1.38 -1.58 -13.23
CA VAL A 253 1.71 -1.37 -11.81
C VAL A 253 1.42 0.07 -11.38
N THR A 254 1.48 1.01 -12.32
CA THR A 254 1.29 2.44 -12.04
C THR A 254 -0.15 2.92 -12.17
N LYS A 255 -1.06 2.08 -12.67
CA LYS A 255 -2.48 2.40 -12.85
C LYS A 255 -3.22 2.57 -11.52
N ASN A 256 -4.18 3.49 -11.50
CA ASN A 256 -5.17 3.54 -10.43
C ASN A 256 -6.06 2.29 -10.50
N LYS A 257 -5.92 1.38 -9.53
CA LYS A 257 -6.65 0.11 -9.51
C LYS A 257 -8.12 0.28 -9.14
N MET A 258 -8.50 1.36 -8.46
CA MET A 258 -9.92 1.67 -8.24
C MET A 258 -10.61 1.91 -9.58
N TRP A 259 -9.99 2.73 -10.45
CA TRP A 259 -10.48 2.91 -11.83
C TRP A 259 -10.40 1.60 -12.62
N GLN A 260 -9.28 0.90 -12.60
CA GLN A 260 -9.08 -0.27 -13.45
C GLN A 260 -10.10 -1.39 -13.17
N PHE A 261 -10.37 -1.69 -11.91
CA PHE A 261 -11.33 -2.75 -11.56
C PHE A 261 -12.77 -2.36 -11.89
N ASN A 262 -13.13 -1.10 -11.71
CA ASN A 262 -14.50 -0.63 -11.84
C ASN A 262 -14.86 -0.14 -13.25
N HIS A 263 -13.97 0.61 -13.93
CA HIS A 263 -14.25 1.22 -15.23
C HIS A 263 -13.70 0.44 -16.43
N ASP A 264 -12.52 -0.20 -16.29
CA ASP A 264 -11.84 -0.89 -17.40
C ASP A 264 -12.19 -2.38 -17.44
N ASN A 265 -11.88 -3.09 -16.38
CA ASN A 265 -12.10 -4.53 -16.30
C ASN A 265 -13.54 -4.91 -15.95
N ASN A 266 -14.32 -3.99 -15.41
CA ASN A 266 -15.70 -4.23 -14.95
C ASN A 266 -15.83 -5.40 -13.97
N THR A 267 -14.77 -5.70 -13.21
CA THR A 267 -14.77 -6.83 -12.25
C THR A 267 -15.55 -6.53 -11.00
N VAL A 268 -15.78 -5.25 -10.71
CA VAL A 268 -16.56 -4.78 -9.58
C VAL A 268 -17.60 -3.75 -10.02
N THR A 269 -18.68 -3.65 -9.27
CA THR A 269 -19.74 -2.63 -9.42
C THR A 269 -19.98 -1.96 -8.07
N ILE A 270 -20.63 -0.80 -8.07
CA ILE A 270 -21.11 -0.18 -6.84
C ILE A 270 -22.18 -1.08 -6.22
N ALA A 271 -22.08 -1.34 -4.91
CA ALA A 271 -23.08 -2.09 -4.17
C ALA A 271 -24.45 -1.39 -4.20
N GLU A 272 -25.55 -2.16 -4.15
CA GLU A 272 -26.90 -1.63 -4.34
C GLU A 272 -27.23 -0.53 -3.32
N GLU A 273 -26.81 -0.75 -2.07
CA GLU A 273 -27.04 0.15 -0.95
C GLU A 273 -26.32 1.48 -1.05
N ARG A 274 -25.32 1.58 -1.95
CA ARG A 274 -24.50 2.79 -2.16
C ARG A 274 -24.91 3.60 -3.39
N LYS A 275 -25.86 3.10 -4.18
CA LYS A 275 -26.36 3.82 -5.35
C LYS A 275 -27.34 4.92 -4.91
N ASN A 276 -27.22 6.07 -5.57
CA ASN A 276 -28.15 7.21 -5.37
C ASN A 276 -28.27 7.67 -3.91
N GLN A 277 -27.18 7.65 -3.16
CA GLN A 277 -27.17 8.13 -1.79
C GLN A 277 -27.54 9.61 -1.72
N THR A 278 -28.37 9.95 -0.73
CA THR A 278 -28.79 11.33 -0.46
C THR A 278 -28.66 11.63 1.01
N PHE A 279 -28.38 12.89 1.33
CA PHE A 279 -28.48 13.41 2.68
C PHE A 279 -29.48 14.56 2.71
N GLY A 280 -30.47 14.49 3.58
CA GLY A 280 -31.53 15.51 3.64
C GLY A 280 -32.28 15.73 2.31
N GLY A 281 -32.38 14.70 1.47
CA GLY A 281 -32.99 14.76 0.13
C GLY A 281 -32.09 15.34 -0.97
N VAL A 282 -30.86 15.72 -0.66
CA VAL A 282 -29.83 16.19 -1.64
C VAL A 282 -28.93 15.03 -2.01
N PRO A 283 -28.65 14.75 -3.30
CA PRO A 283 -27.64 13.77 -3.71
C PRO A 283 -26.29 14.07 -3.09
N ASP A 284 -25.63 13.05 -2.55
CA ASP A 284 -24.33 13.24 -1.92
C ASP A 284 -23.22 13.25 -2.98
N PRO A 285 -22.54 14.39 -3.21
CA PRO A 285 -21.53 14.49 -4.26
C PRO A 285 -20.23 13.75 -3.92
N ARG A 286 -20.01 13.35 -2.65
CA ARG A 286 -18.82 12.60 -2.22
C ARG A 286 -18.82 11.16 -2.73
N ILE A 287 -20.00 10.62 -3.02
CA ILE A 287 -20.26 9.24 -3.45
C ILE A 287 -21.05 9.19 -4.76
N ALA A 288 -20.82 10.16 -5.65
CA ALA A 288 -21.43 10.19 -6.96
C ALA A 288 -21.07 8.93 -7.76
N VAL A 289 -22.09 8.30 -8.35
CA VAL A 289 -21.96 7.07 -9.12
C VAL A 289 -22.79 7.13 -10.39
N THR A 290 -22.30 6.49 -11.46
CA THR A 290 -22.95 6.49 -12.77
C THR A 290 -23.24 5.06 -13.22
N ASN A 291 -24.43 4.81 -13.75
CA ASN A 291 -24.71 3.58 -14.47
C ASN A 291 -23.94 3.59 -15.80
N SER A 292 -22.96 2.71 -15.94
CA SER A 292 -22.10 2.67 -17.13
C SER A 292 -22.84 2.24 -18.42
N GLY A 293 -24.03 1.64 -18.30
CA GLY A 293 -24.73 1.01 -19.42
C GLY A 293 -24.10 -0.33 -19.87
N VAL A 294 -23.02 -0.76 -19.21
CA VAL A 294 -22.32 -2.01 -19.52
C VAL A 294 -22.74 -3.09 -18.55
N SER A 295 -22.97 -4.31 -19.06
CA SER A 295 -23.13 -5.50 -18.23
C SER A 295 -21.91 -6.40 -18.34
N HIS A 296 -21.47 -6.95 -17.23
CA HIS A 296 -20.34 -7.89 -17.24
C HIS A 296 -20.71 -9.13 -18.07
N PRO A 297 -19.88 -9.54 -19.04
CA PRO A 297 -20.25 -10.55 -20.05
C PRO A 297 -20.54 -11.94 -19.47
N THR A 298 -19.91 -12.29 -18.33
CA THR A 298 -20.09 -13.61 -17.70
C THR A 298 -21.33 -13.68 -16.81
N THR A 299 -21.63 -12.62 -16.06
CA THR A 299 -22.68 -12.63 -15.03
C THR A 299 -23.95 -11.91 -15.46
N GLY A 300 -23.87 -11.00 -16.42
CA GLY A 300 -24.93 -10.08 -16.77
C GLY A 300 -25.14 -8.95 -15.78
N THR A 301 -24.30 -8.84 -14.74
CA THR A 301 -24.37 -7.79 -13.72
C THR A 301 -24.14 -6.43 -14.36
N VAL A 302 -25.08 -5.50 -14.17
CA VAL A 302 -24.94 -4.11 -14.64
C VAL A 302 -23.87 -3.40 -13.79
N VAL A 303 -22.88 -2.84 -14.46
CA VAL A 303 -21.77 -2.14 -13.80
C VAL A 303 -22.14 -0.69 -13.55
N TRP A 304 -22.05 -0.28 -12.30
CA TRP A 304 -22.09 1.12 -11.88
C TRP A 304 -20.67 1.55 -11.51
N THR A 305 -20.30 2.74 -11.93
CA THR A 305 -18.94 3.28 -11.75
C THR A 305 -18.91 4.40 -10.72
N ALA A 306 -17.80 4.48 -9.97
CA ALA A 306 -17.54 5.56 -9.02
C ALA A 306 -16.97 6.78 -9.77
N ASP A 307 -17.67 7.91 -9.76
CA ASP A 307 -17.26 9.12 -10.47
C ASP A 307 -16.02 9.78 -9.86
N LYS A 308 -15.66 9.40 -8.63
CA LYS A 308 -14.46 9.86 -7.91
C LYS A 308 -13.16 9.56 -8.67
N PHE A 309 -13.11 8.47 -9.44
CA PHE A 309 -11.93 8.06 -10.22
C PHE A 309 -12.25 7.99 -11.71
N PRO A 310 -12.34 9.14 -12.42
CA PRO A 310 -12.78 9.16 -13.82
C PRO A 310 -11.72 8.67 -14.82
N SER A 311 -10.47 8.48 -14.42
CA SER A 311 -9.39 8.03 -15.31
C SER A 311 -8.40 7.10 -14.63
N VAL A 312 -7.64 6.38 -15.45
CA VAL A 312 -6.55 5.48 -15.03
C VAL A 312 -5.46 6.20 -14.21
N SER A 313 -5.32 7.50 -14.40
CA SER A 313 -4.35 8.36 -13.71
C SER A 313 -4.97 9.24 -12.62
N SER A 314 -6.25 9.04 -12.29
CA SER A 314 -6.89 9.79 -11.19
C SER A 314 -6.10 9.64 -9.90
N PRO A 315 -5.74 10.74 -9.22
CA PRO A 315 -5.04 10.66 -7.94
C PRO A 315 -5.91 10.07 -6.84
N MET A 316 -5.27 9.60 -5.77
CA MET A 316 -5.95 9.07 -4.59
C MET A 316 -5.41 9.75 -3.33
N GLU A 317 -6.30 10.28 -2.53
CA GLU A 317 -5.93 10.91 -1.25
C GLU A 317 -5.38 9.86 -0.28
N LEU A 318 -4.17 10.12 0.25
CA LEU A 318 -3.55 9.35 1.33
C LEU A 318 -3.87 9.97 2.70
N ALA A 319 -3.94 11.29 2.74
CA ALA A 319 -4.24 12.07 3.94
C ALA A 319 -4.92 13.39 3.54
N SER A 320 -5.94 13.80 4.26
CA SER A 320 -6.64 15.06 3.99
C SER A 320 -7.01 15.81 5.27
N TRP A 321 -7.24 17.10 5.12
CA TRP A 321 -7.77 17.95 6.21
C TRP A 321 -9.14 17.43 6.67
N GLU A 322 -9.97 16.95 5.75
CA GLU A 322 -11.29 16.39 6.04
C GLU A 322 -11.19 15.17 6.98
N GLU A 323 -10.24 14.26 6.75
CA GLU A 323 -9.94 13.16 7.68
C GLU A 323 -9.54 13.70 9.06
N GLY A 324 -8.69 14.74 9.10
CA GLY A 324 -8.32 15.40 10.35
C GLY A 324 -9.53 15.99 11.10
N GLN A 325 -10.49 16.56 10.40
CA GLN A 325 -11.73 17.06 11.00
C GLN A 325 -12.59 15.91 11.56
N LEU A 326 -12.70 14.78 10.87
CA LEU A 326 -13.42 13.62 11.38
C LEU A 326 -12.76 13.04 12.63
N ILE A 327 -11.42 12.97 12.68
CA ILE A 327 -10.68 12.60 13.91
C ILE A 327 -10.99 13.56 15.05
N MET A 328 -11.06 14.87 14.81
CA MET A 328 -11.45 15.86 15.81
C MET A 328 -12.90 15.69 16.26
N ALA A 329 -13.82 15.42 15.32
CA ALA A 329 -15.22 15.19 15.64
C ALA A 329 -15.42 13.96 16.54
N GLU A 330 -14.69 12.86 16.29
CA GLU A 330 -14.70 11.70 17.18
C GLU A 330 -14.15 11.99 18.57
N ALA A 331 -13.12 12.83 18.67
CA ALA A 331 -12.57 13.23 19.97
C ALA A 331 -13.56 14.11 20.75
N GLU A 332 -14.22 15.07 20.10
CA GLU A 332 -15.29 15.90 20.69
C GLU A 332 -16.48 15.03 21.17
N HIS A 333 -16.90 14.09 20.34
CA HIS A 333 -17.94 13.12 20.70
C HIS A 333 -17.53 12.32 21.96
N ALA A 334 -16.32 11.78 21.99
CA ALA A 334 -15.82 11.01 23.13
C ALA A 334 -15.68 11.83 24.41
N ALA A 335 -15.42 13.14 24.28
CA ALA A 335 -15.42 14.08 25.40
C ALA A 335 -16.83 14.49 25.87
N GLY A 336 -17.88 14.02 25.20
CA GLY A 336 -19.28 14.41 25.47
C GLY A 336 -19.67 15.78 24.91
N ASN A 337 -18.80 16.42 24.13
CA ASN A 337 -19.09 17.70 23.46
C ASN A 337 -19.78 17.47 22.12
N LEU A 338 -21.02 16.99 22.16
CA LEU A 338 -21.80 16.68 20.94
C LEU A 338 -22.00 17.93 20.07
N ALA A 339 -22.18 19.11 20.67
CA ALA A 339 -22.31 20.36 19.93
C ALA A 339 -21.04 20.70 19.14
N GLY A 340 -19.86 20.44 19.70
CA GLY A 340 -18.58 20.60 19.01
C GLY A 340 -18.45 19.63 17.83
N ALA A 341 -18.77 18.36 18.04
CA ALA A 341 -18.77 17.35 16.97
C ALA A 341 -19.72 17.75 15.83
N VAL A 342 -20.97 18.17 16.14
CA VAL A 342 -21.94 18.62 15.14
C VAL A 342 -21.45 19.86 14.37
N ALA A 343 -20.76 20.79 15.02
CA ALA A 343 -20.19 21.97 14.35
C ALA A 343 -19.15 21.58 13.31
N ILE A 344 -18.28 20.59 13.64
CA ILE A 344 -17.29 20.07 12.71
C ILE A 344 -17.97 19.36 11.53
N ILE A 345 -18.93 18.47 11.79
CA ILE A 345 -19.73 17.80 10.77
C ILE A 345 -20.36 18.84 9.80
N ASN A 346 -20.96 19.90 10.34
CA ASN A 346 -21.59 20.94 9.52
C ASN A 346 -20.60 21.76 8.69
N THR A 347 -19.37 21.89 9.14
CA THR A 347 -18.29 22.46 8.32
C THR A 347 -18.01 21.58 7.11
N LEU A 348 -17.89 20.27 7.32
CA LEU A 348 -17.68 19.31 6.23
C LEU A 348 -18.89 19.23 5.28
N HIS A 349 -20.12 19.24 5.81
CA HIS A 349 -21.35 19.31 5.01
C HIS A 349 -21.40 20.55 4.14
N THR A 350 -21.09 21.71 4.70
CA THR A 350 -21.06 22.97 3.95
C THR A 350 -20.06 22.91 2.79
N ASN A 351 -18.87 22.37 3.03
CA ASN A 351 -17.85 22.21 2.00
C ASN A 351 -18.28 21.23 0.90
N ALA A 352 -19.09 20.22 1.24
CA ALA A 352 -19.63 19.24 0.30
C ALA A 352 -20.94 19.70 -0.35
N GLY A 353 -21.51 20.85 0.01
CA GLY A 353 -22.82 21.31 -0.48
C GLY A 353 -24.02 20.52 0.07
N LEU A 354 -23.85 19.88 1.24
CA LEU A 354 -24.89 19.11 1.90
C LEU A 354 -25.66 19.97 2.92
N PRO A 355 -26.92 19.63 3.22
CA PRO A 355 -27.68 20.27 4.29
C PRO A 355 -27.03 20.12 5.66
N ALA A 356 -27.33 21.04 6.57
CA ALA A 356 -26.87 20.95 7.94
C ALA A 356 -27.47 19.74 8.65
N PHE A 357 -26.64 19.09 9.48
CA PHE A 357 -27.02 18.05 10.42
C PHE A 357 -27.31 18.66 11.80
N ALA A 358 -28.29 18.15 12.51
CA ALA A 358 -28.59 18.56 13.87
C ALA A 358 -29.10 17.35 14.68
N SER A 359 -28.39 17.05 15.75
CA SER A 359 -28.82 16.07 16.75
C SER A 359 -28.15 16.36 18.10
N THR A 360 -28.80 15.95 19.18
CA THR A 360 -28.26 15.89 20.55
C THR A 360 -28.15 14.45 21.05
N ASP A 361 -28.50 13.48 20.21
CA ASP A 361 -28.32 12.06 20.49
C ASP A 361 -26.89 11.63 20.13
N ALA A 362 -26.21 11.00 21.08
CA ALA A 362 -24.81 10.61 20.91
C ALA A 362 -24.64 9.55 19.80
N GLN A 363 -25.60 8.63 19.64
CA GLN A 363 -25.50 7.60 18.61
C GLN A 363 -25.69 8.22 17.22
N GLU A 364 -26.69 9.08 17.05
CA GLU A 364 -26.93 9.78 15.78
C GLU A 364 -25.74 10.65 15.37
N VAL A 365 -25.09 11.32 16.32
CA VAL A 365 -23.89 12.11 16.05
C VAL A 365 -22.74 11.20 15.62
N MET A 366 -22.52 10.05 16.28
CA MET A 366 -21.48 9.09 15.89
C MET A 366 -21.78 8.50 14.51
N ASP A 367 -23.01 8.10 14.24
CA ASP A 367 -23.43 7.57 12.95
C ASP A 367 -23.13 8.59 11.82
N GLN A 368 -23.35 9.89 12.10
CA GLN A 368 -23.06 10.94 11.13
C GLN A 368 -21.55 11.21 10.94
N ILE A 369 -20.71 10.99 11.96
CA ILE A 369 -19.25 11.07 11.82
C ILE A 369 -18.74 9.95 10.89
N ILE A 370 -19.37 8.77 10.97
CA ILE A 370 -19.00 7.60 10.17
C ILE A 370 -19.58 7.67 8.73
N TYR A 371 -20.74 8.34 8.56
CA TYR A 371 -21.40 8.53 7.27
C TYR A 371 -20.53 9.33 6.30
#